data_e4532e529956b9ba11405f6615eb44dd
#
_entry.id   e4532e529956b9ba11405f6615eb44dd
#
_cell.length_a   1.000
_cell.length_b   1.000
_cell.length_c   1.000
_cell.angle_alpha   90.00
_cell.angle_beta   90.00
_cell.angle_gamma   90.00
#
_symmetry.space_group_name_H-M   'P 1'
#
loop_
_entity.id
_entity.type
_entity.pdbx_description
1 polymer ?
#
loop_
_entity_poly.entity_id
_entity_poly.type
_entity_poly.pdbx_seq_one_letter_code
_entity_poly.pdbx_strand_id
1 'polypeptide(L)'
;MSDTLSIGLATPFPWTGGGEVNDHVAHLADYLVTRGHRVTVIAPSTDRVAVRRASERVREVLMDDRETLFDLEEPSPRFFFPGSARAIRLISSSGVIAASAQLMSDIDVLLQSEQLDVLHVHEPFVPGIGWTSLRAAGCPLVATFHTDSERYRSYWLARPRLQRYFASFDAVVAVSRAVRDSASRAFEGHFLVVPSAVNLERFTPPASRRPGPVRVLFAGGIARRDGLRTLVRALHRLDELAADVEIDVCGHEDQELRYGALVPAAFEGRVRFNGAVPAERQIELHRDADIFCAPAMETEAFPVALVRAMASGSPVLASDIAGYRELVTDGEDGVLVPPRQPRALARELRGLVRDVERRTRLSVGARAAAQRYGWETFGAQLEDIYAQAVRHRQARRRAGGAPRPVELYADFHVHSDHSKDCVVPVSAILARASELGIDIVAITDHNTLGGGLEGLRLAEQYGVRVIAGEEIKTAQGEVIGLFLSRTIPAGLSFAETIAAIKDQGGVVYVPHPFDRLHAVPDYALLRQHAADIDVMEVFNARLAFPSFNERAELFAARY
;
A
#
# COMPACT_ATOMS: atom_id res chain seq x y z
N MET A 1 3.43 18.61 -27.18
CA MET A 1 2.32 17.64 -27.10
C MET A 1 2.87 16.50 -26.26
N SER A 2 2.34 16.24 -25.09
CA SER A 2 2.73 15.10 -24.26
C SER A 2 2.22 13.84 -24.97
N ASP A 3 3.11 12.86 -25.16
CA ASP A 3 2.72 11.58 -25.75
C ASP A 3 1.65 10.93 -24.84
N THR A 4 0.57 10.40 -25.46
CA THR A 4 -0.46 9.66 -24.76
C THR A 4 0.14 8.42 -24.09
N LEU A 5 0.02 8.31 -22.78
CA LEU A 5 0.54 7.18 -21.99
C LEU A 5 -0.59 6.21 -21.59
N SER A 6 -0.25 4.94 -21.46
CA SER A 6 -1.06 3.91 -20.80
C SER A 6 -0.62 3.79 -19.33
N ILE A 7 -1.46 4.20 -18.40
CA ILE A 7 -1.11 4.37 -16.99
C ILE A 7 -1.95 3.44 -16.11
N GLY A 8 -1.27 2.59 -15.32
CA GLY A 8 -1.90 1.82 -14.26
C GLY A 8 -1.86 2.58 -12.94
N LEU A 9 -2.99 2.73 -12.26
CA LEU A 9 -3.09 3.29 -10.91
C LEU A 9 -3.50 2.19 -9.93
N ALA A 10 -2.58 1.73 -9.09
CA ALA A 10 -2.81 0.64 -8.15
C ALA A 10 -3.00 1.17 -6.73
N THR A 11 -4.10 0.76 -6.06
CA THR A 11 -4.38 1.07 -4.66
C THR A 11 -4.67 -0.22 -3.88
N PRO A 12 -4.15 -0.38 -2.64
CA PRO A 12 -4.42 -1.56 -1.83
C PRO A 12 -5.77 -1.53 -1.12
N PHE A 13 -6.48 -0.41 -1.17
CA PHE A 13 -7.75 -0.21 -0.44
C PHE A 13 -8.96 -0.60 -1.30
N PRO A 14 -10.02 -1.21 -0.69
CA PRO A 14 -11.22 -1.59 -1.42
C PRO A 14 -11.89 -0.39 -2.09
N TRP A 15 -12.17 -0.51 -3.38
CA TRP A 15 -12.74 0.60 -4.17
C TRP A 15 -14.13 1.03 -3.69
N THR A 16 -14.92 0.07 -3.24
CA THR A 16 -16.30 0.30 -2.78
C THR A 16 -16.42 0.88 -1.37
N GLY A 17 -15.31 1.03 -0.65
CA GLY A 17 -15.29 1.50 0.75
C GLY A 17 -15.14 3.00 0.93
N GLY A 18 -14.87 3.76 -0.14
CA GLY A 18 -14.45 5.15 -0.03
C GLY A 18 -13.08 5.29 0.67
N GLY A 19 -12.65 6.53 0.91
CA GLY A 19 -11.43 6.83 1.65
C GLY A 19 -10.49 7.76 0.88
N GLU A 20 -9.71 8.54 1.61
CA GLU A 20 -8.89 9.64 1.06
C GLU A 20 -7.96 9.19 -0.08
N VAL A 21 -7.36 8.00 0.03
CA VAL A 21 -6.46 7.47 -1.01
C VAL A 21 -7.24 7.09 -2.26
N ASN A 22 -8.37 6.40 -2.13
CA ASN A 22 -9.19 6.02 -3.28
C ASN A 22 -9.84 7.23 -3.94
N ASP A 23 -10.29 8.22 -3.16
CA ASP A 23 -10.79 9.50 -3.69
C ASP A 23 -9.69 10.23 -4.48
N HIS A 24 -8.45 10.22 -3.94
CA HIS A 24 -7.31 10.77 -4.64
C HIS A 24 -7.02 10.04 -5.95
N VAL A 25 -7.02 8.69 -5.94
CA VAL A 25 -6.80 7.87 -7.14
C VAL A 25 -7.90 8.09 -8.19
N ALA A 26 -9.16 8.20 -7.76
CA ALA A 26 -10.29 8.46 -8.65
C ALA A 26 -10.14 9.81 -9.37
N HIS A 27 -9.87 10.89 -8.62
CA HIS A 27 -9.68 12.21 -9.22
C HIS A 27 -8.42 12.28 -10.09
N LEU A 28 -7.35 11.57 -9.72
CA LEU A 28 -6.15 11.47 -10.56
C LEU A 28 -6.47 10.76 -11.88
N ALA A 29 -7.24 9.66 -11.81
CA ALA A 29 -7.66 8.94 -13.00
C ALA A 29 -8.49 9.84 -13.94
N ASP A 30 -9.47 10.57 -13.39
CA ASP A 30 -10.28 11.51 -14.15
C ASP A 30 -9.42 12.63 -14.79
N TYR A 31 -8.50 13.23 -14.03
CA TYR A 31 -7.58 14.22 -14.55
C TYR A 31 -6.75 13.69 -15.72
N LEU A 32 -6.10 12.53 -15.55
CA LEU A 32 -5.25 11.93 -16.59
C LEU A 32 -6.05 11.58 -17.86
N VAL A 33 -7.30 11.13 -17.70
CA VAL A 33 -8.21 10.90 -18.84
C VAL A 33 -8.52 12.19 -19.59
N THR A 34 -8.79 13.31 -18.89
CA THR A 34 -9.02 14.62 -19.54
C THR A 34 -7.78 15.11 -20.28
N ARG A 35 -6.58 14.66 -19.89
CA ARG A 35 -5.31 14.93 -20.57
C ARG A 35 -5.04 14.00 -21.76
N GLY A 36 -5.92 13.03 -22.02
CA GLY A 36 -5.83 12.12 -23.15
C GLY A 36 -5.07 10.82 -22.87
N HIS A 37 -4.71 10.54 -21.61
CA HIS A 37 -4.06 9.29 -21.24
C HIS A 37 -5.07 8.13 -21.12
N ARG A 38 -4.60 6.91 -21.36
CA ARG A 38 -5.37 5.69 -21.07
C ARG A 38 -5.08 5.29 -19.63
N VAL A 39 -6.11 5.17 -18.81
CA VAL A 39 -5.96 4.89 -17.37
C VAL A 39 -6.65 3.60 -16.98
N THR A 40 -5.93 2.73 -16.26
CA THR A 40 -6.48 1.52 -15.64
C THR A 40 -6.31 1.59 -14.13
N VAL A 41 -7.42 1.62 -13.40
CA VAL A 41 -7.43 1.59 -11.93
C VAL A 41 -7.44 0.14 -11.45
N ILE A 42 -6.50 -0.21 -10.60
CA ILE A 42 -6.31 -1.56 -10.06
C ILE A 42 -6.56 -1.50 -8.55
N ALA A 43 -7.65 -2.10 -8.09
CA ALA A 43 -8.06 -2.05 -6.69
C ALA A 43 -8.75 -3.33 -6.24
N PRO A 44 -8.73 -3.71 -4.95
CA PRO A 44 -9.61 -4.76 -4.46
C PRO A 44 -11.05 -4.26 -4.42
N SER A 45 -12.01 -5.18 -4.49
CA SER A 45 -13.43 -4.83 -4.41
C SER A 45 -14.20 -5.77 -3.46
N THR A 46 -15.23 -5.23 -2.81
CA THR A 46 -16.23 -6.03 -2.08
C THR A 46 -17.38 -6.47 -2.99
N ASP A 47 -17.50 -5.88 -4.19
CA ASP A 47 -18.47 -6.27 -5.21
C ASP A 47 -18.03 -7.58 -5.87
N ARG A 48 -18.73 -8.66 -5.53
CA ARG A 48 -18.46 -9.99 -6.08
C ARG A 48 -18.69 -10.09 -7.58
N VAL A 49 -19.59 -9.27 -8.14
CA VAL A 49 -19.86 -9.26 -9.58
C VAL A 49 -18.70 -8.67 -10.33
N ALA A 50 -18.18 -7.54 -9.85
CA ALA A 50 -17.01 -6.89 -10.44
C ALA A 50 -15.75 -7.77 -10.37
N VAL A 51 -15.50 -8.43 -9.22
CA VAL A 51 -14.40 -9.39 -9.06
C VAL A 51 -14.53 -10.57 -10.01
N ARG A 52 -15.74 -11.12 -10.14
CA ARG A 52 -16.00 -12.24 -11.05
C ARG A 52 -15.74 -11.88 -12.52
N ARG A 53 -16.17 -10.69 -12.96
CA ARG A 53 -15.90 -10.19 -14.31
C ARG A 53 -14.40 -10.06 -14.58
N ALA A 54 -13.62 -9.56 -13.61
CA ALA A 54 -12.17 -9.48 -13.74
C ALA A 54 -11.56 -10.88 -13.93
N SER A 55 -11.97 -11.86 -13.12
CA SER A 55 -11.50 -13.25 -13.23
C SER A 55 -11.94 -13.93 -14.55
N GLU A 56 -13.12 -13.59 -15.09
CA GLU A 56 -13.59 -14.07 -16.39
C GLU A 56 -12.71 -13.53 -17.52
N ARG A 57 -12.39 -12.22 -17.52
CA ARG A 57 -11.47 -11.61 -18.49
C ARG A 57 -10.06 -12.23 -18.44
N VAL A 58 -9.53 -12.46 -17.23
CA VAL A 58 -8.24 -13.14 -17.05
C VAL A 58 -8.25 -14.53 -17.67
N ARG A 59 -9.35 -15.29 -17.48
CA ARG A 59 -9.48 -16.62 -18.06
C ARG A 59 -9.53 -16.58 -19.60
N GLU A 60 -10.25 -15.61 -20.17
CA GLU A 60 -10.31 -15.41 -21.62
C GLU A 60 -8.92 -15.16 -22.21
N VAL A 61 -8.11 -14.31 -21.57
CA VAL A 61 -6.71 -14.05 -22.00
C VAL A 61 -5.85 -15.30 -21.86
N LEU A 62 -5.98 -16.05 -20.76
CA LEU A 62 -5.18 -17.27 -20.54
C LEU A 62 -5.56 -18.43 -21.48
N MET A 63 -6.76 -18.40 -22.05
CA MET A 63 -7.25 -19.41 -23.03
C MET A 63 -7.04 -18.99 -24.49
N ASP A 64 -6.28 -17.92 -24.73
CA ASP A 64 -6.02 -17.32 -26.05
C ASP A 64 -7.30 -16.83 -26.78
N ASP A 65 -8.40 -16.66 -26.06
CA ASP A 65 -9.64 -16.10 -26.61
C ASP A 65 -9.56 -14.57 -26.79
N ARG A 66 -8.59 -13.92 -26.10
CA ARG A 66 -8.34 -12.48 -26.13
C ARG A 66 -6.85 -12.18 -25.99
N GLU A 67 -6.37 -11.10 -26.64
CA GLU A 67 -5.01 -10.61 -26.50
C GLU A 67 -4.84 -9.66 -25.29
N THR A 68 -5.91 -8.92 -24.93
CA THR A 68 -5.92 -7.92 -23.86
C THR A 68 -7.11 -8.09 -22.94
N LEU A 69 -7.00 -7.65 -21.68
CA LEU A 69 -8.10 -7.70 -20.71
C LEU A 69 -9.22 -6.72 -21.04
N PHE A 70 -8.89 -5.61 -21.72
CA PHE A 70 -9.86 -4.58 -22.08
C PHE A 70 -9.89 -4.38 -23.59
N ASP A 71 -11.06 -4.13 -24.13
CA ASP A 71 -11.21 -3.77 -25.53
C ASP A 71 -10.60 -2.36 -25.76
N LEU A 72 -10.01 -2.13 -26.95
CA LEU A 72 -9.38 -0.85 -27.28
C LEU A 72 -10.37 0.32 -27.20
N GLU A 73 -11.64 0.06 -27.50
CA GLU A 73 -12.72 1.05 -27.47
C GLU A 73 -13.35 1.26 -26.09
N GLU A 74 -12.96 0.43 -25.09
CA GLU A 74 -13.50 0.56 -23.74
C GLU A 74 -13.07 1.91 -23.12
N PRO A 75 -14.04 2.73 -22.62
CA PRO A 75 -13.73 4.08 -22.15
C PRO A 75 -12.81 4.06 -20.91
N SER A 76 -11.92 5.04 -20.85
CA SER A 76 -11.12 5.30 -19.65
C SER A 76 -11.89 6.20 -18.65
N PRO A 77 -11.67 6.09 -17.33
CA PRO A 77 -10.78 5.10 -16.71
C PRO A 77 -11.40 3.70 -16.69
N ARG A 78 -10.57 2.69 -16.94
CA ARG A 78 -10.95 1.28 -16.83
C ARG A 78 -10.71 0.79 -15.43
N PHE A 79 -11.51 -0.17 -14.96
CA PHE A 79 -11.39 -0.70 -13.61
C PHE A 79 -11.12 -2.19 -13.62
N PHE A 80 -10.07 -2.60 -12.94
CA PHE A 80 -9.71 -3.99 -12.73
C PHE A 80 -9.73 -4.34 -11.24
N PHE A 81 -10.53 -5.32 -10.87
CA PHE A 81 -10.75 -5.72 -9.48
C PHE A 81 -10.23 -7.16 -9.23
N PRO A 82 -8.90 -7.37 -9.15
CA PRO A 82 -8.34 -8.68 -8.89
C PRO A 82 -8.59 -9.08 -7.43
N GLY A 83 -9.36 -10.12 -7.22
CA GLY A 83 -9.63 -10.69 -5.91
C GLY A 83 -10.61 -9.92 -5.03
N SER A 84 -11.27 -10.66 -4.13
CA SER A 84 -12.22 -10.09 -3.19
C SER A 84 -11.52 -9.53 -1.94
N ALA A 85 -11.92 -8.34 -1.55
CA ALA A 85 -11.50 -7.72 -0.32
C ALA A 85 -12.06 -8.48 0.90
N ARG A 86 -11.18 -8.91 1.81
CA ARG A 86 -11.56 -9.48 3.11
C ARG A 86 -11.07 -8.57 4.24
N ALA A 87 -11.90 -8.37 5.24
CA ALA A 87 -11.50 -7.64 6.44
C ALA A 87 -10.45 -8.45 7.20
N ILE A 88 -9.22 -8.00 7.22
CA ILE A 88 -8.16 -8.52 8.08
C ILE A 88 -7.87 -7.42 9.10
N ARG A 89 -8.02 -7.73 10.39
CA ARG A 89 -7.56 -6.84 11.45
C ARG A 89 -6.03 -6.87 11.50
N LEU A 90 -5.40 -5.84 10.97
CA LEU A 90 -4.00 -5.56 11.25
C LEU A 90 -3.89 -4.84 12.61
N ILE A 91 -2.80 -5.09 13.32
CA ILE A 91 -2.55 -4.78 14.75
C ILE A 91 -2.84 -3.31 15.17
N SER A 92 -3.04 -2.38 14.23
CA SER A 92 -3.31 -0.96 14.57
C SER A 92 -4.36 -0.25 13.71
N SER A 93 -4.96 -0.90 12.72
CA SER A 93 -6.06 -0.31 11.95
C SER A 93 -6.90 -1.42 11.29
N SER A 94 -8.22 -1.21 11.24
CA SER A 94 -9.12 -2.02 10.42
C SER A 94 -8.80 -1.77 8.95
N GLY A 95 -7.88 -2.55 8.38
CA GLY A 95 -7.58 -2.56 6.96
C GLY A 95 -8.24 -3.77 6.30
N VAL A 96 -8.90 -3.56 5.17
CA VAL A 96 -9.38 -4.65 4.33
C VAL A 96 -8.30 -4.90 3.29
N ILE A 97 -7.72 -6.10 3.29
CA ILE A 97 -6.64 -6.48 2.37
C ILE A 97 -7.13 -7.63 1.51
N ALA A 98 -6.81 -7.60 0.23
CA ALA A 98 -6.94 -8.76 -0.65
C ALA A 98 -5.56 -9.39 -0.83
N ALA A 99 -5.39 -10.62 -0.37
CA ALA A 99 -4.20 -11.41 -0.59
C ALA A 99 -4.62 -12.85 -0.90
N SER A 100 -4.33 -13.31 -2.11
CA SER A 100 -4.54 -14.70 -2.55
C SER A 100 -3.60 -15.02 -3.71
N ALA A 101 -3.31 -16.29 -3.94
CA ALA A 101 -2.56 -16.72 -5.13
C ALA A 101 -3.26 -16.27 -6.43
N GLN A 102 -4.60 -16.29 -6.44
CA GLN A 102 -5.41 -15.81 -7.58
C GLN A 102 -5.16 -14.33 -7.86
N LEU A 103 -5.11 -13.48 -6.83
CA LEU A 103 -4.80 -12.05 -6.97
C LEU A 103 -3.44 -11.84 -7.66
N MET A 104 -2.44 -12.64 -7.31
CA MET A 104 -1.10 -12.53 -7.92
C MET A 104 -1.16 -12.88 -9.40
N SER A 105 -1.80 -14.00 -9.75
CA SER A 105 -1.98 -14.42 -11.15
C SER A 105 -2.77 -13.39 -11.97
N ASP A 106 -3.85 -12.85 -11.42
CA ASP A 106 -4.69 -11.87 -12.12
C ASP A 106 -3.92 -10.57 -12.44
N ILE A 107 -3.07 -10.11 -11.51
CA ILE A 107 -2.23 -8.92 -11.71
C ILE A 107 -1.11 -9.22 -12.72
N ASP A 108 -0.50 -10.41 -12.69
CA ASP A 108 0.53 -10.79 -13.65
C ASP A 108 -0.04 -10.78 -15.07
N VAL A 109 -1.23 -11.35 -15.29
CA VAL A 109 -1.92 -11.32 -16.58
C VAL A 109 -2.22 -9.88 -17.02
N LEU A 110 -2.75 -9.03 -16.13
CA LEU A 110 -2.99 -7.61 -16.43
C LEU A 110 -1.72 -6.92 -16.93
N LEU A 111 -0.62 -7.06 -16.19
CA LEU A 111 0.62 -6.35 -16.49
C LEU A 111 1.31 -6.87 -17.75
N GLN A 112 1.07 -8.11 -18.15
CA GLN A 112 1.59 -8.70 -19.39
C GLN A 112 0.73 -8.31 -20.59
N SER A 113 -0.60 -8.28 -20.46
CA SER A 113 -1.51 -8.04 -21.59
C SER A 113 -1.72 -6.54 -21.90
N GLU A 114 -1.76 -5.65 -20.90
CA GLU A 114 -2.16 -4.24 -21.09
C GLU A 114 -1.03 -3.30 -21.52
N GLN A 115 0.22 -3.75 -21.58
CA GLN A 115 1.38 -2.96 -22.01
C GLN A 115 1.42 -1.54 -21.43
N LEU A 116 1.40 -1.45 -20.10
CA LEU A 116 1.44 -0.16 -19.41
C LEU A 116 2.77 0.57 -19.63
N ASP A 117 2.71 1.87 -19.92
CA ASP A 117 3.88 2.75 -19.98
C ASP A 117 4.40 3.10 -18.58
N VAL A 118 3.49 3.21 -17.59
CA VAL A 118 3.81 3.49 -16.18
C VAL A 118 2.82 2.75 -15.27
N LEU A 119 3.33 2.19 -14.18
CA LEU A 119 2.52 1.71 -13.08
C LEU A 119 2.77 2.58 -11.84
N HIS A 120 1.74 3.30 -11.40
CA HIS A 120 1.77 4.11 -10.19
C HIS A 120 1.08 3.38 -9.05
N VAL A 121 1.83 3.07 -7.98
CA VAL A 121 1.35 2.29 -6.84
C VAL A 121 1.20 3.21 -5.63
N HIS A 122 -0.03 3.33 -5.12
CA HIS A 122 -0.34 4.07 -3.90
C HIS A 122 -0.21 3.15 -2.69
N GLU A 123 0.46 3.62 -1.63
CA GLU A 123 0.79 2.83 -0.43
C GLU A 123 1.44 1.47 -0.77
N PRO A 124 2.60 1.48 -1.42
CA PRO A 124 3.17 0.33 -2.12
C PRO A 124 3.49 -0.87 -1.23
N PHE A 125 3.71 -0.65 0.07
CA PHE A 125 4.07 -1.71 1.02
C PHE A 125 2.90 -2.23 1.85
N VAL A 126 1.68 -1.79 1.55
CA VAL A 126 0.49 -2.45 2.09
C VAL A 126 0.34 -3.81 1.38
N PRO A 127 0.25 -4.93 2.13
CA PRO A 127 0.15 -6.25 1.54
C PRO A 127 -1.03 -6.40 0.57
N GLY A 128 -0.85 -7.18 -0.49
CA GLY A 128 -1.83 -7.40 -1.54
C GLY A 128 -1.41 -6.77 -2.87
N ILE A 129 -2.27 -5.93 -3.46
CA ILE A 129 -2.07 -5.36 -4.80
C ILE A 129 -0.73 -4.63 -4.93
N GLY A 130 -0.38 -3.77 -3.97
CA GLY A 130 0.87 -3.03 -4.00
C GLY A 130 2.08 -3.95 -4.16
N TRP A 131 2.18 -4.93 -3.28
CA TRP A 131 3.30 -5.89 -3.27
C TRP A 131 3.39 -6.73 -4.54
N THR A 132 2.24 -7.21 -5.03
CA THR A 132 2.19 -8.02 -6.26
C THR A 132 2.58 -7.20 -7.48
N SER A 133 2.06 -5.99 -7.58
CA SER A 133 2.38 -5.06 -8.67
C SER A 133 3.88 -4.75 -8.77
N LEU A 134 4.58 -4.64 -7.63
CA LEU A 134 6.03 -4.41 -7.61
C LEU A 134 6.83 -5.57 -8.21
N ARG A 135 6.36 -6.79 -8.05
CA ARG A 135 7.05 -8.00 -8.55
C ARG A 135 6.86 -8.19 -10.05
N ALA A 136 5.68 -7.91 -10.55
CA ALA A 136 5.26 -8.26 -11.90
C ALA A 136 5.53 -7.15 -12.94
N ALA A 137 5.77 -5.90 -12.52
CA ALA A 137 5.85 -4.77 -13.44
C ALA A 137 7.06 -4.77 -14.36
N GLY A 138 6.81 -4.93 -15.66
CA GLY A 138 7.78 -4.72 -16.74
C GLY A 138 8.01 -3.25 -17.12
N CYS A 139 7.13 -2.35 -16.70
CA CYS A 139 7.13 -0.90 -16.96
C CYS A 139 7.80 -0.08 -15.83
N PRO A 140 8.04 1.22 -16.03
CA PRO A 140 8.41 2.17 -14.99
C PRO A 140 7.48 2.14 -13.80
N LEU A 141 8.04 2.20 -12.59
CA LEU A 141 7.32 2.16 -11.32
C LEU A 141 7.39 3.50 -10.60
N VAL A 142 6.24 4.06 -10.31
CA VAL A 142 6.09 5.25 -9.45
C VAL A 142 5.37 4.84 -8.17
N ALA A 143 5.80 5.33 -7.03
CA ALA A 143 5.15 5.07 -5.74
C ALA A 143 4.67 6.37 -5.10
N THR A 144 3.48 6.37 -4.47
CA THR A 144 3.04 7.46 -3.61
C THR A 144 2.72 6.95 -2.21
N PHE A 145 3.33 7.60 -1.21
CA PHE A 145 3.06 7.42 0.21
C PHE A 145 2.07 8.49 0.69
N HIS A 146 0.95 8.06 1.27
CA HIS A 146 -0.13 8.93 1.72
C HIS A 146 -0.24 9.04 3.23
N THR A 147 0.31 8.09 3.99
CA THR A 147 0.12 8.02 5.43
C THR A 147 1.38 8.43 6.20
N ASP A 148 1.22 9.34 7.16
CA ASP A 148 2.18 9.48 8.27
C ASP A 148 1.81 8.43 9.31
N SER A 149 2.48 7.29 9.31
CA SER A 149 2.04 6.21 10.16
C SER A 149 3.16 5.53 10.95
N GLU A 150 2.78 5.14 12.18
CA GLU A 150 3.53 4.16 12.96
C GLU A 150 3.72 2.82 12.21
N ARG A 151 3.01 2.59 11.09
CA ARG A 151 3.21 1.42 10.22
C ARG A 151 4.63 1.34 9.70
N TYR A 152 5.29 2.48 9.42
CA TYR A 152 6.69 2.47 9.00
C TYR A 152 7.61 1.94 10.09
N ARG A 153 7.21 1.97 11.37
CA ARG A 153 7.96 1.35 12.47
C ARG A 153 7.87 -0.17 12.42
N SER A 154 6.74 -0.74 11.99
CA SER A 154 6.60 -2.20 11.82
C SER A 154 7.41 -2.72 10.62
N TYR A 155 7.67 -1.88 9.61
CA TYR A 155 8.53 -2.23 8.48
C TYR A 155 10.02 -2.34 8.85
N TRP A 156 10.41 -1.85 10.02
CA TRP A 156 11.78 -1.91 10.48
C TRP A 156 12.33 -3.36 10.55
N LEU A 157 11.51 -4.32 10.95
CA LEU A 157 11.88 -5.75 11.00
C LEU A 157 12.09 -6.35 9.60
N ALA A 158 11.37 -5.87 8.59
CA ALA A 158 11.47 -6.33 7.21
C ALA A 158 12.34 -5.39 6.33
N ARG A 159 12.98 -4.38 6.91
CA ARG A 159 13.69 -3.30 6.22
C ARG A 159 14.64 -3.76 5.11
N PRO A 160 15.53 -4.77 5.30
CA PRO A 160 16.46 -5.17 4.25
C PRO A 160 15.78 -5.68 2.96
N ARG A 161 14.65 -6.40 3.13
CA ARG A 161 13.86 -6.89 1.99
C ARG A 161 13.06 -5.76 1.36
N LEU A 162 12.38 -4.95 2.16
CA LEU A 162 11.58 -3.83 1.70
C LEU A 162 12.44 -2.77 0.99
N GLN A 163 13.67 -2.54 1.44
CA GLN A 163 14.60 -1.60 0.81
C GLN A 163 14.97 -2.02 -0.62
N ARG A 164 15.09 -3.32 -0.92
CA ARG A 164 15.32 -3.79 -2.28
C ARG A 164 14.16 -3.43 -3.21
N TYR A 165 12.92 -3.63 -2.74
CA TYR A 165 11.73 -3.22 -3.49
C TYR A 165 11.62 -1.70 -3.60
N PHE A 166 11.96 -0.97 -2.54
CA PHE A 166 12.01 0.49 -2.57
C PHE A 166 12.98 1.00 -3.64
N ALA A 167 14.14 0.40 -3.75
CA ALA A 167 15.14 0.73 -4.77
C ALA A 167 14.69 0.41 -6.21
N SER A 168 13.61 -0.35 -6.41
CA SER A 168 13.07 -0.65 -7.74
C SER A 168 12.16 0.43 -8.30
N PHE A 169 11.71 1.39 -7.49
CA PHE A 169 10.93 2.52 -7.99
C PHE A 169 11.79 3.46 -8.83
N ASP A 170 11.24 3.89 -9.96
CA ASP A 170 11.85 4.91 -10.81
C ASP A 170 11.60 6.32 -10.25
N ALA A 171 10.50 6.50 -9.48
CA ALA A 171 10.23 7.69 -8.70
C ALA A 171 9.41 7.37 -7.44
N VAL A 172 9.67 8.11 -6.36
CA VAL A 172 8.95 7.97 -5.09
C VAL A 172 8.40 9.32 -4.67
N VAL A 173 7.11 9.39 -4.45
CA VAL A 173 6.35 10.57 -4.06
C VAL A 173 5.86 10.45 -2.62
N ALA A 174 5.93 11.54 -1.88
CA ALA A 174 5.28 11.71 -0.58
C ALA A 174 4.31 12.89 -0.64
N VAL A 175 3.09 12.74 -0.11
CA VAL A 175 2.06 13.79 -0.18
C VAL A 175 2.33 14.99 0.74
N SER A 176 3.35 14.93 1.59
CA SER A 176 3.80 16.03 2.44
C SER A 176 5.23 15.78 2.93
N ARG A 177 5.87 16.82 3.48
CA ARG A 177 7.16 16.67 4.17
C ARG A 177 7.04 15.75 5.38
N ALA A 178 5.93 15.82 6.11
CA ALA A 178 5.67 14.94 7.25
C ALA A 178 5.66 13.46 6.84
N VAL A 179 5.00 13.12 5.74
CA VAL A 179 5.00 11.75 5.18
C VAL A 179 6.39 11.35 4.70
N ARG A 180 7.08 12.25 3.97
CA ARG A 180 8.48 12.01 3.56
C ARG A 180 9.37 11.69 4.76
N ASP A 181 9.33 12.52 5.80
CA ASP A 181 10.20 12.39 6.97
C ASP A 181 9.87 11.12 7.78
N SER A 182 8.61 10.72 7.78
CA SER A 182 8.16 9.46 8.38
C SER A 182 8.64 8.24 7.58
N ALA A 183 8.44 8.25 6.26
CA ALA A 183 8.83 7.15 5.37
C ALA A 183 10.35 7.01 5.26
N SER A 184 11.12 8.13 5.25
CA SER A 184 12.58 8.11 5.17
C SER A 184 13.27 7.54 6.42
N ARG A 185 12.57 7.37 7.54
CA ARG A 185 13.07 6.60 8.69
C ARG A 185 13.12 5.09 8.41
N ALA A 186 12.25 4.61 7.52
CA ALA A 186 12.16 3.20 7.16
C ALA A 186 12.93 2.88 5.86
N PHE A 187 12.95 3.81 4.91
CA PHE A 187 13.50 3.61 3.56
C PHE A 187 14.55 4.66 3.22
N GLU A 188 15.69 4.21 2.71
CA GLU A 188 16.75 5.07 2.19
C GLU A 188 16.51 5.37 0.71
N GLY A 189 16.40 6.65 0.36
CA GLY A 189 16.22 7.08 -1.02
C GLY A 189 15.69 8.50 -1.15
N HIS A 190 15.47 8.92 -2.39
CA HIS A 190 14.98 10.25 -2.70
C HIS A 190 13.45 10.26 -2.80
N PHE A 191 12.82 11.14 -2.04
CA PHE A 191 11.37 11.37 -2.06
C PHE A 191 11.07 12.72 -2.68
N LEU A 192 10.23 12.73 -3.70
CA LEU A 192 9.62 13.95 -4.25
C LEU A 192 8.42 14.31 -3.37
N VAL A 193 8.33 15.55 -2.92
CA VAL A 193 7.15 16.01 -2.16
C VAL A 193 6.17 16.66 -3.14
N VAL A 194 5.05 15.97 -3.38
CA VAL A 194 3.96 16.45 -4.24
C VAL A 194 2.67 16.42 -3.42
N PRO A 195 2.20 17.59 -2.94
CA PRO A 195 1.01 17.68 -2.10
C PRO A 195 -0.24 17.15 -2.82
N SER A 196 -1.14 16.49 -2.08
CA SER A 196 -2.42 16.05 -2.66
C SER A 196 -3.23 17.23 -3.19
N ALA A 197 -4.01 16.98 -4.26
CA ALA A 197 -4.80 18.01 -4.91
C ALA A 197 -6.25 18.07 -4.41
N VAL A 198 -6.85 19.24 -4.61
CA VAL A 198 -8.27 19.51 -4.35
C VAL A 198 -8.91 20.03 -5.63
N ASN A 199 -10.16 19.66 -5.88
CA ASN A 199 -10.93 20.21 -6.98
C ASN A 199 -11.39 21.65 -6.64
N LEU A 200 -10.63 22.63 -7.15
CA LEU A 200 -10.86 24.06 -6.89
C LEU A 200 -12.13 24.61 -7.53
N GLU A 201 -12.69 23.94 -8.54
CA GLU A 201 -13.93 24.34 -9.19
C GLU A 201 -15.15 23.96 -8.34
N ARG A 202 -15.07 22.83 -7.64
CA ARG A 202 -16.12 22.37 -6.74
C ARG A 202 -16.09 23.12 -5.38
N PHE A 203 -14.90 23.41 -4.87
CA PHE A 203 -14.69 24.14 -3.63
C PHE A 203 -14.41 25.62 -3.92
N THR A 204 -15.50 26.38 -4.12
CA THR A 204 -15.45 27.81 -4.44
C THR A 204 -16.14 28.64 -3.34
N PRO A 205 -15.69 29.89 -3.12
CA PRO A 205 -16.42 30.79 -2.23
C PRO A 205 -17.87 30.99 -2.71
N PRO A 206 -18.81 31.19 -1.79
CA PRO A 206 -20.17 31.57 -2.17
C PRO A 206 -20.17 32.96 -2.81
N ALA A 207 -21.11 33.23 -3.72
CA ALA A 207 -21.27 34.54 -4.35
C ALA A 207 -21.51 35.66 -3.33
N SER A 208 -22.18 35.33 -2.23
CA SER A 208 -22.36 36.22 -1.06
C SER A 208 -22.49 35.38 0.20
N ARG A 209 -21.94 35.86 1.32
CA ARG A 209 -22.15 35.24 2.63
C ARG A 209 -23.58 35.51 3.10
N ARG A 210 -24.23 34.49 3.67
CA ARG A 210 -25.57 34.64 4.23
C ARG A 210 -25.53 35.51 5.52
N PRO A 211 -26.44 36.46 5.71
CA PRO A 211 -26.55 37.16 6.98
C PRO A 211 -26.97 36.18 8.09
N GLY A 212 -26.48 36.40 9.31
CA GLY A 212 -26.81 35.57 10.45
C GLY A 212 -25.59 35.21 11.31
N PRO A 213 -25.70 34.16 12.13
CA PRO A 213 -24.60 33.69 12.96
C PRO A 213 -23.40 33.24 12.14
N VAL A 214 -22.21 33.43 12.67
CA VAL A 214 -20.94 32.96 12.06
C VAL A 214 -20.92 31.44 12.09
N ARG A 215 -20.71 30.83 10.94
CA ARG A 215 -20.68 29.38 10.77
C ARG A 215 -19.27 28.86 10.90
N VAL A 216 -19.07 28.00 11.88
CA VAL A 216 -17.80 27.30 12.13
C VAL A 216 -17.95 25.85 11.68
N LEU A 217 -17.10 25.41 10.76
CA LEU A 217 -17.05 24.03 10.32
C LEU A 217 -15.88 23.29 10.97
N PHE A 218 -16.15 22.14 11.56
CA PHE A 218 -15.18 21.11 11.87
C PHE A 218 -15.44 19.91 10.95
N ALA A 219 -14.44 19.51 10.17
CA ALA A 219 -14.49 18.30 9.35
C ALA A 219 -13.31 17.40 9.72
N GLY A 220 -13.58 16.24 10.32
CA GLY A 220 -12.55 15.33 10.80
C GLY A 220 -13.13 14.07 11.42
N GLY A 221 -12.26 13.13 11.79
CA GLY A 221 -12.65 11.86 12.39
C GLY A 221 -13.12 11.97 13.85
N ILE A 222 -13.20 10.79 14.48
CA ILE A 222 -13.57 10.64 15.90
C ILE A 222 -12.36 10.41 16.80
N ALA A 223 -11.16 10.24 16.23
CA ALA A 223 -9.95 9.97 16.98
C ALA A 223 -9.59 11.18 17.90
N ARG A 224 -8.94 10.88 19.02
CA ARG A 224 -8.51 11.96 19.94
C ARG A 224 -7.57 12.95 19.25
N ARG A 225 -6.78 12.48 18.29
CA ARG A 225 -5.83 13.29 17.52
C ARG A 225 -6.51 14.36 16.66
N ASP A 226 -7.75 14.14 16.19
CA ASP A 226 -8.47 15.06 15.30
C ASP A 226 -8.93 16.35 16.02
N GLY A 227 -8.92 16.33 17.34
CA GLY A 227 -9.03 17.54 18.15
C GLY A 227 -10.44 18.04 18.43
N LEU A 228 -11.53 17.36 18.03
CA LEU A 228 -12.92 17.78 18.32
C LEU A 228 -13.15 18.05 19.81
N ARG A 229 -12.54 17.26 20.70
CA ARG A 229 -12.57 17.51 22.14
C ARG A 229 -11.99 18.87 22.53
N THR A 230 -10.98 19.34 21.82
CA THR A 230 -10.36 20.65 22.07
C THR A 230 -11.32 21.77 21.68
N LEU A 231 -12.03 21.62 20.54
CA LEU A 231 -13.09 22.56 20.14
C LEU A 231 -14.21 22.59 21.17
N VAL A 232 -14.80 21.47 21.55
CA VAL A 232 -15.88 21.41 22.56
C VAL A 232 -15.44 22.05 23.89
N ARG A 233 -14.21 21.80 24.34
CA ARG A 233 -13.67 22.47 25.54
C ARG A 233 -13.45 23.97 25.38
N ALA A 234 -13.20 24.45 24.16
CA ALA A 234 -13.10 25.87 23.88
C ALA A 234 -14.47 26.55 23.98
N LEU A 235 -15.55 25.88 23.56
CA LEU A 235 -16.92 26.41 23.64
C LEU A 235 -17.34 26.77 25.07
N HIS A 236 -16.91 26.00 26.09
CA HIS A 236 -17.15 26.35 27.51
C HIS A 236 -16.57 27.71 27.95
N ARG A 237 -15.88 28.42 27.07
CA ARG A 237 -15.26 29.72 27.30
C ARG A 237 -15.82 30.80 26.39
N LEU A 238 -16.92 30.50 25.69
CA LEU A 238 -17.49 31.32 24.62
C LEU A 238 -19.01 31.48 24.78
N ASP A 239 -19.53 31.27 26.01
CA ASP A 239 -20.99 31.33 26.29
C ASP A 239 -21.60 32.64 25.79
N GLU A 240 -20.85 33.75 25.86
CA GLU A 240 -21.27 35.06 25.37
C GLU A 240 -21.41 35.16 23.85
N LEU A 241 -20.88 34.18 23.10
CA LEU A 241 -21.00 34.13 21.64
C LEU A 241 -22.01 33.09 21.15
N ALA A 242 -22.69 32.39 22.04
CA ALA A 242 -23.56 31.29 21.66
C ALA A 242 -24.69 31.71 20.71
N ALA A 243 -25.18 32.97 20.80
CA ALA A 243 -26.17 33.50 19.87
C ALA A 243 -25.59 33.84 18.47
N ASP A 244 -24.30 34.16 18.43
CA ASP A 244 -23.61 34.67 17.24
C ASP A 244 -22.91 33.58 16.42
N VAL A 245 -22.94 32.32 16.89
CA VAL A 245 -22.18 31.21 16.26
C VAL A 245 -23.05 29.98 16.06
N GLU A 246 -22.91 29.35 14.90
CA GLU A 246 -23.39 28.00 14.62
C GLU A 246 -22.18 27.11 14.27
N ILE A 247 -22.21 25.85 14.72
CA ILE A 247 -21.08 24.92 14.52
C ILE A 247 -21.58 23.66 13.84
N ASP A 248 -21.03 23.39 12.67
CA ASP A 248 -21.25 22.15 11.95
C ASP A 248 -20.06 21.21 12.20
N VAL A 249 -20.34 19.99 12.67
CA VAL A 249 -19.38 18.92 12.92
C VAL A 249 -19.69 17.78 11.95
N CYS A 250 -18.72 17.38 11.11
CA CYS A 250 -18.92 16.27 10.18
C CYS A 250 -17.67 15.38 10.08
N GLY A 251 -17.88 14.14 9.59
CA GLY A 251 -16.82 13.19 9.28
C GLY A 251 -16.98 11.80 9.89
N HIS A 252 -17.73 11.63 10.99
CA HIS A 252 -17.96 10.31 11.59
C HIS A 252 -19.32 10.24 12.32
N GLU A 253 -20.03 9.14 12.13
CA GLU A 253 -21.39 8.96 12.67
C GLU A 253 -21.47 9.00 14.21
N ASP A 254 -20.45 8.48 14.90
CA ASP A 254 -20.43 8.42 16.36
C ASP A 254 -19.99 9.73 17.05
N GLN A 255 -19.81 10.85 16.34
CA GLN A 255 -19.32 12.10 16.92
C GLN A 255 -20.32 12.66 17.96
N GLU A 256 -21.61 12.63 17.63
CA GLU A 256 -22.66 13.09 18.55
C GLU A 256 -22.73 12.22 19.80
N LEU A 257 -22.74 10.90 19.65
CA LEU A 257 -22.75 9.94 20.76
C LEU A 257 -21.58 10.19 21.73
N ARG A 258 -20.42 10.52 21.19
CA ARG A 258 -19.19 10.70 21.98
C ARG A 258 -19.00 12.07 22.57
N TYR A 259 -19.46 13.11 21.90
CA TYR A 259 -19.17 14.50 22.26
C TYR A 259 -20.40 15.34 22.52
N GLY A 260 -21.61 14.92 22.13
CA GLY A 260 -22.84 15.69 22.30
C GLY A 260 -23.10 16.10 23.74
N ALA A 261 -23.02 15.18 24.70
CA ALA A 261 -23.18 15.45 26.12
C ALA A 261 -22.10 16.36 26.74
N LEU A 262 -21.02 16.66 26.01
CA LEU A 262 -19.94 17.55 26.43
C LEU A 262 -20.12 18.98 25.91
N VAL A 263 -21.09 19.23 25.04
CA VAL A 263 -21.40 20.56 24.51
C VAL A 263 -22.00 21.42 25.65
N PRO A 264 -21.51 22.68 25.82
CA PRO A 264 -22.09 23.57 26.85
C PRO A 264 -23.56 23.87 26.59
N ALA A 265 -24.36 23.99 27.63
CA ALA A 265 -25.80 24.29 27.53
C ALA A 265 -26.09 25.56 26.71
N ALA A 266 -25.22 26.58 26.79
CA ALA A 266 -25.34 27.81 25.98
C ALA A 266 -25.33 27.54 24.47
N PHE A 267 -24.68 26.44 24.02
CA PHE A 267 -24.57 26.03 22.61
C PHE A 267 -25.57 24.93 22.23
N GLU A 268 -26.52 24.58 23.10
CA GLU A 268 -27.58 23.63 22.77
C GLU A 268 -28.36 24.09 21.53
N GLY A 269 -28.54 23.20 20.54
CA GLY A 269 -29.15 23.53 19.25
C GLY A 269 -28.28 24.41 18.31
N ARG A 270 -27.08 24.83 18.75
CA ARG A 270 -26.13 25.57 17.93
C ARG A 270 -25.00 24.68 17.37
N VAL A 271 -24.75 23.53 17.97
CA VAL A 271 -23.81 22.51 17.45
C VAL A 271 -24.62 21.44 16.76
N ARG A 272 -24.35 21.25 15.46
CA ARG A 272 -24.98 20.21 14.63
C ARG A 272 -23.96 19.13 14.30
N PHE A 273 -24.25 17.92 14.71
CA PHE A 273 -23.46 16.73 14.34
C PHE A 273 -24.06 16.12 13.08
N ASN A 274 -23.38 16.28 11.95
CA ASN A 274 -23.87 15.83 10.66
C ASN A 274 -23.44 14.39 10.32
N GLY A 275 -22.56 13.78 11.13
CA GLY A 275 -22.03 12.44 10.86
C GLY A 275 -21.14 12.37 9.63
N ALA A 276 -21.11 11.19 9.02
CA ALA A 276 -20.50 10.99 7.70
C ALA A 276 -21.44 11.53 6.63
N VAL A 277 -21.00 12.53 5.88
CA VAL A 277 -21.83 13.22 4.86
C VAL A 277 -21.37 12.88 3.45
N PRO A 278 -22.30 12.80 2.46
CA PRO A 278 -21.95 12.63 1.05
C PRO A 278 -21.07 13.78 0.52
N ALA A 279 -20.35 13.54 -0.57
CA ALA A 279 -19.42 14.52 -1.16
C ALA A 279 -20.09 15.88 -1.47
N GLU A 280 -21.31 15.88 -2.02
CA GLU A 280 -22.06 17.12 -2.32
C GLU A 280 -22.34 17.92 -1.03
N ARG A 281 -22.70 17.23 0.03
CA ARG A 281 -22.95 17.89 1.31
C ARG A 281 -21.66 18.44 1.94
N GLN A 282 -20.53 17.75 1.75
CA GLN A 282 -19.22 18.30 2.16
C GLN A 282 -18.90 19.60 1.44
N ILE A 283 -19.16 19.69 0.14
CA ILE A 283 -18.94 20.92 -0.64
C ILE A 283 -19.81 22.07 -0.08
N GLU A 284 -21.10 21.81 0.18
CA GLU A 284 -22.00 22.80 0.75
C GLU A 284 -21.50 23.31 2.10
N LEU A 285 -21.11 22.38 3.01
CA LEU A 285 -20.62 22.74 4.35
C LEU A 285 -19.36 23.58 4.28
N HIS A 286 -18.39 23.26 3.40
CA HIS A 286 -17.17 24.05 3.22
C HIS A 286 -17.48 25.43 2.61
N ARG A 287 -18.40 25.50 1.64
CA ARG A 287 -18.83 26.77 1.03
C ARG A 287 -19.53 27.69 2.00
N ASP A 288 -20.39 27.14 2.86
CA ASP A 288 -21.20 27.89 3.80
C ASP A 288 -20.43 28.30 5.08
N ALA A 289 -19.26 27.69 5.32
CA ALA A 289 -18.46 28.00 6.51
C ALA A 289 -17.81 29.38 6.43
N ASP A 290 -17.94 30.16 7.51
CA ASP A 290 -17.25 31.45 7.70
C ASP A 290 -15.87 31.27 8.34
N ILE A 291 -15.68 30.17 9.06
CA ILE A 291 -14.42 29.77 9.71
C ILE A 291 -14.32 28.23 9.63
N PHE A 292 -13.18 27.73 9.23
CA PHE A 292 -12.85 26.32 9.35
C PHE A 292 -11.97 26.08 10.58
N CYS A 293 -12.41 25.23 11.49
CA CYS A 293 -11.69 24.94 12.72
C CYS A 293 -11.04 23.55 12.67
N ALA A 294 -9.70 23.50 12.67
CA ALA A 294 -8.89 22.28 12.60
C ALA A 294 -7.96 22.15 13.83
N PRO A 295 -8.49 21.81 15.02
CA PRO A 295 -7.72 21.81 16.27
C PRO A 295 -7.02 20.46 16.51
N ALA A 296 -6.46 19.83 15.47
CA ALA A 296 -5.75 18.56 15.55
C ALA A 296 -4.63 18.61 16.60
N MET A 297 -4.37 17.46 17.23
CA MET A 297 -3.40 17.38 18.33
C MET A 297 -2.07 16.77 17.91
N GLU A 298 -2.03 16.16 16.74
CA GLU A 298 -0.89 15.44 16.17
C GLU A 298 -0.81 15.72 14.67
N THR A 299 0.34 15.46 14.07
CA THR A 299 0.56 15.68 12.64
C THR A 299 -0.40 14.83 11.81
N GLU A 300 -1.02 15.43 10.81
CA GLU A 300 -1.76 14.75 9.75
C GLU A 300 -0.87 14.61 8.52
N ALA A 301 -1.11 13.54 7.75
CA ALA A 301 -0.33 13.25 6.55
C ALA A 301 -0.46 14.37 5.51
N PHE A 302 -1.69 14.68 5.12
CA PHE A 302 -2.06 15.84 4.32
C PHE A 302 -3.53 16.20 4.63
N PRO A 303 -3.80 17.37 5.22
CA PRO A 303 -5.14 17.75 5.67
C PRO A 303 -6.00 18.27 4.51
N VAL A 304 -6.55 17.38 3.71
CA VAL A 304 -7.39 17.72 2.54
C VAL A 304 -8.56 18.61 2.92
N ALA A 305 -9.21 18.36 4.06
CA ALA A 305 -10.35 19.18 4.53
C ALA A 305 -9.96 20.64 4.77
N LEU A 306 -8.74 20.89 5.28
CA LEU A 306 -8.21 22.24 5.48
C LEU A 306 -8.01 22.96 4.13
N VAL A 307 -7.42 22.27 3.13
CA VAL A 307 -7.24 22.84 1.79
C VAL A 307 -8.59 23.10 1.09
N ARG A 308 -9.58 22.20 1.27
CA ARG A 308 -10.96 22.41 0.79
C ARG A 308 -11.60 23.69 1.39
N ALA A 309 -11.38 23.93 2.68
CA ALA A 309 -11.85 25.13 3.36
C ALA A 309 -11.17 26.38 2.82
N MET A 310 -9.85 26.37 2.67
CA MET A 310 -9.10 27.47 2.05
C MET A 310 -9.58 27.74 0.64
N ALA A 311 -9.80 26.70 -0.17
CA ALA A 311 -10.34 26.81 -1.53
C ALA A 311 -11.74 27.42 -1.56
N SER A 312 -12.58 27.14 -0.55
CA SER A 312 -13.91 27.73 -0.38
C SER A 312 -13.87 29.15 0.21
N GLY A 313 -12.67 29.71 0.42
CA GLY A 313 -12.50 31.05 0.99
C GLY A 313 -12.88 31.11 2.47
N SER A 314 -12.80 30.03 3.21
CA SER A 314 -12.98 30.01 4.66
C SER A 314 -11.62 30.19 5.33
N PRO A 315 -11.42 31.25 6.14
CA PRO A 315 -10.22 31.38 6.94
C PRO A 315 -10.09 30.20 7.89
N VAL A 316 -8.88 29.70 8.03
CA VAL A 316 -8.58 28.52 8.82
C VAL A 316 -8.13 28.94 10.23
N LEU A 317 -8.73 28.33 11.25
CA LEU A 317 -8.26 28.36 12.64
C LEU A 317 -7.74 26.96 12.98
N ALA A 318 -6.43 26.77 12.96
CA ALA A 318 -5.81 25.46 13.05
C ALA A 318 -4.79 25.36 14.19
N SER A 319 -4.47 24.14 14.57
CA SER A 319 -3.37 23.89 15.49
C SER A 319 -2.01 24.14 14.81
N ASP A 320 -1.06 24.69 15.57
CA ASP A 320 0.32 24.92 15.15
C ASP A 320 1.12 23.60 15.18
N ILE A 321 0.83 22.71 14.22
CA ILE A 321 1.50 21.42 14.00
C ILE A 321 2.22 21.40 12.65
N ALA A 322 3.21 20.53 12.49
CA ALA A 322 4.09 20.52 11.32
C ALA A 322 3.33 20.45 9.99
N GLY A 323 2.35 19.55 9.86
CA GLY A 323 1.56 19.39 8.63
C GLY A 323 0.73 20.64 8.29
N TYR A 324 0.24 21.38 9.29
CA TYR A 324 -0.55 22.59 9.03
C TYR A 324 0.31 23.82 8.72
N ARG A 325 1.52 23.93 9.30
CA ARG A 325 2.50 24.97 8.93
C ARG A 325 2.97 24.89 7.48
N GLU A 326 2.87 23.72 6.84
CA GLU A 326 3.18 23.60 5.42
C GLU A 326 2.14 24.25 4.52
N LEU A 327 0.91 24.38 5.02
CA LEU A 327 -0.26 24.85 4.27
C LEU A 327 -0.67 26.26 4.63
N VAL A 328 -0.53 26.63 5.92
CA VAL A 328 -1.05 27.86 6.51
C VAL A 328 0.09 28.76 6.97
N THR A 329 0.06 30.00 6.50
CA THR A 329 0.90 31.11 6.97
C THR A 329 0.11 31.92 8.01
N ASP A 330 0.56 31.86 9.28
CA ASP A 330 -0.15 32.51 10.39
C ASP A 330 -0.34 34.01 10.18
N GLY A 331 -1.58 34.47 10.31
CA GLY A 331 -1.99 35.86 10.12
C GLY A 331 -2.21 36.31 8.68
N GLU A 332 -1.86 35.52 7.66
CA GLU A 332 -2.03 35.84 6.25
C GLU A 332 -3.19 35.07 5.61
N ASP A 333 -3.21 33.74 5.73
CA ASP A 333 -4.22 32.86 5.11
C ASP A 333 -4.96 31.97 6.14
N GLY A 334 -4.56 32.06 7.44
CA GLY A 334 -5.18 31.40 8.56
C GLY A 334 -4.62 31.90 9.89
N VAL A 335 -5.02 31.22 10.95
CA VAL A 335 -4.55 31.48 12.32
C VAL A 335 -4.09 30.17 12.93
N LEU A 336 -2.85 30.13 13.41
CA LEU A 336 -2.26 28.98 14.07
C LEU A 336 -2.27 29.16 15.59
N VAL A 337 -2.77 28.16 16.32
CA VAL A 337 -2.80 28.14 17.77
C VAL A 337 -2.06 26.92 18.32
N PRO A 338 -1.39 27.02 19.48
CA PRO A 338 -0.72 25.87 20.06
C PRO A 338 -1.69 24.68 20.23
N PRO A 339 -1.29 23.45 19.85
CA PRO A 339 -2.15 22.27 19.95
C PRO A 339 -2.52 21.98 21.41
N ARG A 340 -3.68 21.33 21.63
CA ARG A 340 -4.18 20.95 22.96
C ARG A 340 -4.45 22.11 23.91
N GLN A 341 -4.58 23.34 23.41
CA GLN A 341 -4.87 24.53 24.21
C GLN A 341 -6.26 25.14 23.95
N PRO A 342 -7.33 24.65 24.60
CA PRO A 342 -8.68 25.17 24.39
C PRO A 342 -8.83 26.69 24.70
N ARG A 343 -8.00 27.23 25.60
CA ARG A 343 -8.01 28.67 25.93
C ARG A 343 -7.51 29.52 24.75
N ALA A 344 -6.43 29.10 24.10
CA ALA A 344 -5.89 29.79 22.93
C ALA A 344 -6.87 29.69 21.76
N LEU A 345 -7.43 28.50 21.52
CA LEU A 345 -8.44 28.28 20.49
C LEU A 345 -9.66 29.18 20.70
N ALA A 346 -10.20 29.24 21.94
CA ALA A 346 -11.34 30.10 22.28
C ALA A 346 -11.04 31.58 22.05
N ARG A 347 -9.84 32.07 22.43
CA ARG A 347 -9.43 33.44 22.22
C ARG A 347 -9.44 33.84 20.74
N GLU A 348 -8.81 33.02 19.89
CA GLU A 348 -8.74 33.31 18.47
C GLU A 348 -10.09 33.14 17.76
N LEU A 349 -10.88 32.12 18.14
CA LEU A 349 -12.24 31.97 17.64
C LEU A 349 -13.11 33.17 17.98
N ARG A 350 -13.05 33.70 19.25
CA ARG A 350 -13.71 34.93 19.65
C ARG A 350 -13.28 36.12 18.79
N GLY A 351 -11.98 36.24 18.53
CA GLY A 351 -11.45 37.33 17.69
C GLY A 351 -11.99 37.21 16.27
N LEU A 352 -11.98 36.03 15.68
CA LEU A 352 -12.49 35.81 14.33
C LEU A 352 -14.00 36.01 14.22
N VAL A 353 -14.78 35.64 15.21
CA VAL A 353 -16.24 35.85 15.22
C VAL A 353 -16.57 37.34 15.24
N ARG A 354 -15.86 38.14 16.03
CA ARG A 354 -16.12 39.58 16.19
C ARG A 354 -15.54 40.46 15.08
N ASP A 355 -14.45 40.06 14.47
CA ASP A 355 -13.71 40.87 13.50
C ASP A 355 -13.97 40.39 12.07
N VAL A 356 -14.95 40.99 11.40
CA VAL A 356 -15.35 40.71 10.03
C VAL A 356 -14.22 41.07 9.05
N GLU A 357 -13.49 42.17 9.28
CA GLU A 357 -12.43 42.63 8.41
C GLU A 357 -11.25 41.64 8.43
N ARG A 358 -10.88 41.16 9.63
CA ARG A 358 -9.86 40.13 9.79
C ARG A 358 -10.27 38.86 9.05
N ARG A 359 -11.51 38.38 9.18
CA ARG A 359 -12.01 37.21 8.46
C ARG A 359 -11.92 37.40 6.94
N THR A 360 -12.30 38.58 6.45
CA THR A 360 -12.27 38.88 5.01
C THR A 360 -10.84 38.87 4.48
N ARG A 361 -9.88 39.48 5.17
CA ARG A 361 -8.47 39.43 4.76
C ARG A 361 -7.94 38.00 4.69
N LEU A 362 -8.15 37.23 5.75
CA LEU A 362 -7.72 35.83 5.82
C LEU A 362 -8.41 34.96 4.76
N SER A 363 -9.68 35.23 4.44
CA SER A 363 -10.43 34.56 3.37
C SER A 363 -9.77 34.72 1.99
N VAL A 364 -9.36 35.94 1.68
CA VAL A 364 -8.66 36.24 0.41
C VAL A 364 -7.31 35.53 0.38
N GLY A 365 -6.55 35.60 1.46
CA GLY A 365 -5.27 34.90 1.57
C GLY A 365 -5.42 33.39 1.44
N ALA A 366 -6.39 32.80 2.15
CA ALA A 366 -6.68 31.36 2.10
C ALA A 366 -7.01 30.88 0.68
N ARG A 367 -7.91 31.63 -0.02
CA ARG A 367 -8.26 31.30 -1.41
C ARG A 367 -7.05 31.38 -2.35
N ALA A 368 -6.21 32.41 -2.22
CA ALA A 368 -4.99 32.56 -3.01
C ALA A 368 -3.98 31.42 -2.74
N ALA A 369 -3.78 31.08 -1.47
CA ALA A 369 -2.90 29.99 -1.07
C ALA A 369 -3.37 28.63 -1.59
N ALA A 370 -4.69 28.39 -1.63
CA ALA A 370 -5.26 27.13 -2.10
C ALA A 370 -5.00 26.86 -3.60
N GLN A 371 -4.74 27.88 -4.42
CA GLN A 371 -4.56 27.71 -5.87
C GLN A 371 -3.40 26.75 -6.22
N ARG A 372 -2.36 26.70 -5.41
CA ARG A 372 -1.21 25.80 -5.59
C ARG A 372 -1.52 24.32 -5.37
N TYR A 373 -2.70 24.00 -4.81
CA TYR A 373 -3.16 22.63 -4.53
C TYR A 373 -4.27 22.18 -5.50
N GLY A 374 -4.43 22.85 -6.63
CA GLY A 374 -5.37 22.43 -7.68
C GLY A 374 -4.85 21.26 -8.52
N TRP A 375 -5.78 20.52 -9.13
CA TRP A 375 -5.47 19.36 -9.99
C TRP A 375 -4.56 19.73 -11.16
N GLU A 376 -4.69 20.92 -11.75
CA GLU A 376 -3.83 21.36 -12.85
C GLU A 376 -2.35 21.42 -12.44
N THR A 377 -2.05 21.97 -11.25
CA THR A 377 -0.68 22.06 -10.74
C THR A 377 -0.15 20.68 -10.34
N PHE A 378 -0.95 19.92 -9.59
CA PHE A 378 -0.58 18.60 -9.11
C PHE A 378 -0.41 17.60 -10.25
N GLY A 379 -1.38 17.56 -11.17
CA GLY A 379 -1.38 16.62 -12.28
C GLY A 379 -0.22 16.86 -13.24
N ALA A 380 0.08 18.13 -13.56
CA ALA A 380 1.23 18.48 -14.39
C ALA A 380 2.56 17.99 -13.75
N GLN A 381 2.72 18.11 -12.43
CA GLN A 381 3.90 17.58 -11.73
C GLN A 381 3.99 16.05 -11.84
N LEU A 382 2.86 15.33 -11.74
CA LEU A 382 2.83 13.89 -11.91
C LEU A 382 3.10 13.46 -13.36
N GLU A 383 2.53 14.15 -14.35
CA GLU A 383 2.85 13.89 -15.77
C GLU A 383 4.35 14.04 -16.03
N ASP A 384 5.00 15.07 -15.47
CA ASP A 384 6.45 15.26 -15.56
C ASP A 384 7.23 14.10 -14.89
N ILE A 385 6.78 13.65 -13.73
CA ILE A 385 7.37 12.49 -13.03
C ILE A 385 7.24 11.23 -13.88
N TYR A 386 6.07 10.97 -14.46
CA TYR A 386 5.85 9.82 -15.35
C TYR A 386 6.75 9.89 -16.58
N ALA A 387 6.81 11.04 -17.24
CA ALA A 387 7.67 11.24 -18.40
C ALA A 387 9.16 11.05 -18.05
N GLN A 388 9.61 11.50 -16.89
CA GLN A 388 10.97 11.27 -16.41
C GLN A 388 11.23 9.79 -16.13
N ALA A 389 10.32 9.10 -15.44
CA ALA A 389 10.43 7.66 -15.16
C ALA A 389 10.53 6.84 -16.46
N VAL A 390 9.71 7.15 -17.47
CA VAL A 390 9.76 6.52 -18.79
C VAL A 390 11.11 6.77 -19.49
N ARG A 391 11.56 8.03 -19.53
CA ARG A 391 12.86 8.39 -20.13
C ARG A 391 14.03 7.71 -19.44
N HIS A 392 14.07 7.72 -18.11
CA HIS A 392 15.14 7.09 -17.33
C HIS A 392 15.20 5.58 -17.61
N ARG A 393 14.05 4.92 -17.68
CA ARG A 393 14.00 3.48 -17.99
C ARG A 393 14.45 3.16 -19.40
N GLN A 394 14.05 3.97 -20.39
CA GLN A 394 14.50 3.84 -21.78
C GLN A 394 16.02 4.09 -21.90
N ALA A 395 16.54 5.11 -21.21
CA ALA A 395 17.97 5.40 -21.19
C ALA A 395 18.77 4.25 -20.56
N ARG A 396 18.31 3.69 -19.46
CA ARG A 396 18.91 2.49 -18.84
C ARG A 396 18.93 1.28 -19.79
N ARG A 397 17.83 1.04 -20.52
CA ARG A 397 17.78 -0.04 -21.54
C ARG A 397 18.76 0.20 -22.68
N ARG A 398 18.91 1.43 -23.18
CA ARG A 398 19.83 1.79 -24.27
C ARG A 398 21.30 1.76 -23.83
N ALA A 399 21.60 2.14 -22.61
CA ALA A 399 22.96 2.15 -22.06
C ALA A 399 23.51 0.75 -21.74
N GLY A 400 22.79 -0.32 -22.05
CA GLY A 400 23.19 -1.68 -21.68
C GLY A 400 23.33 -1.82 -20.16
N GLY A 401 22.59 -0.99 -19.40
CA GLY A 401 22.57 -1.04 -17.95
C GLY A 401 22.34 -2.47 -17.51
N ALA A 402 23.13 -2.91 -16.51
CA ALA A 402 23.01 -4.25 -15.95
C ALA A 402 21.54 -4.59 -15.83
N PRO A 403 21.09 -5.74 -16.36
CA PRO A 403 19.71 -6.17 -16.21
C PRO A 403 19.36 -5.99 -14.71
N ARG A 404 18.11 -5.65 -14.39
CA ARG A 404 17.60 -5.90 -13.03
C ARG A 404 18.19 -7.24 -12.60
N PRO A 405 18.65 -7.40 -11.34
CA PRO A 405 18.99 -8.74 -10.90
C PRO A 405 17.84 -9.60 -11.36
N VAL A 406 18.13 -10.53 -12.28
CA VAL A 406 17.12 -11.42 -12.87
C VAL A 406 16.51 -12.09 -11.66
N GLU A 407 15.29 -11.75 -11.29
CA GLU A 407 14.58 -12.49 -10.25
C GLU A 407 14.38 -13.87 -10.87
N LEU A 408 15.17 -14.80 -10.40
CA LEU A 408 15.03 -16.19 -10.76
C LEU A 408 13.98 -16.77 -9.84
N TYR A 409 12.94 -17.33 -10.42
CA TYR A 409 11.96 -18.11 -9.68
C TYR A 409 12.52 -19.51 -9.50
N ALA A 410 12.59 -19.95 -8.26
CA ALA A 410 13.14 -21.25 -7.92
C ALA A 410 12.19 -22.01 -6.99
N ASP A 411 12.00 -23.30 -7.29
CA ASP A 411 11.39 -24.24 -6.37
C ASP A 411 12.48 -25.23 -5.91
N PHE A 412 12.78 -25.23 -4.63
CA PHE A 412 13.88 -26.00 -4.06
C PHE A 412 13.44 -27.31 -3.40
N HIS A 413 12.14 -27.68 -3.48
CA HIS A 413 11.62 -28.88 -2.85
C HIS A 413 10.54 -29.53 -3.71
N VAL A 414 10.94 -30.33 -4.69
CA VAL A 414 10.04 -30.99 -5.66
C VAL A 414 10.34 -32.47 -5.74
N HIS A 415 9.27 -33.30 -5.70
CA HIS A 415 9.35 -34.75 -5.86
C HIS A 415 8.87 -35.19 -7.23
N SER A 416 9.49 -36.25 -7.77
CA SER A 416 9.13 -36.88 -9.03
C SER A 416 8.66 -38.34 -8.82
N ASP A 417 8.38 -39.03 -9.92
CA ASP A 417 8.05 -40.47 -9.93
C ASP A 417 9.21 -41.38 -9.52
N HIS A 418 10.39 -40.83 -9.25
CA HIS A 418 11.48 -41.52 -8.57
C HIS A 418 11.26 -41.65 -7.07
N SER A 419 10.33 -40.87 -6.50
CA SER A 419 9.92 -40.89 -5.09
C SER A 419 8.63 -41.70 -4.91
N LYS A 420 8.51 -42.42 -3.79
CA LYS A 420 7.34 -43.28 -3.53
C LYS A 420 6.04 -42.52 -3.29
N ASP A 421 6.13 -41.26 -2.97
CA ASP A 421 5.01 -40.36 -2.63
C ASP A 421 4.56 -39.50 -3.81
N CYS A 422 5.22 -39.60 -4.96
CA CYS A 422 4.88 -38.85 -6.17
C CYS A 422 4.79 -39.77 -7.41
N VAL A 423 3.91 -39.43 -8.34
CA VAL A 423 3.71 -40.19 -9.60
C VAL A 423 3.94 -39.31 -10.83
N VAL A 424 4.43 -38.09 -10.65
CA VAL A 424 4.62 -37.12 -11.75
C VAL A 424 6.01 -37.33 -12.34
N PRO A 425 6.12 -37.65 -13.66
CA PRO A 425 7.40 -37.80 -14.29
C PRO A 425 8.19 -36.50 -14.36
N VAL A 426 9.51 -36.59 -14.30
CA VAL A 426 10.43 -35.45 -14.32
C VAL A 426 10.16 -34.51 -15.50
N SER A 427 9.89 -35.08 -16.69
CA SER A 427 9.57 -34.32 -17.90
C SER A 427 8.31 -33.42 -17.73
N ALA A 428 7.28 -33.93 -17.06
CA ALA A 428 6.06 -33.16 -16.78
C ALA A 428 6.30 -32.04 -15.75
N ILE A 429 7.15 -32.28 -14.76
CA ILE A 429 7.58 -31.26 -13.79
C ILE A 429 8.29 -30.12 -14.51
N LEU A 430 9.26 -30.44 -15.38
CA LEU A 430 10.03 -29.42 -16.10
C LEU A 430 9.18 -28.66 -17.13
N ALA A 431 8.27 -29.35 -17.84
CA ALA A 431 7.31 -28.70 -18.71
C ALA A 431 6.45 -27.67 -17.92
N ARG A 432 5.92 -28.10 -16.78
CA ARG A 432 5.10 -27.23 -15.95
C ARG A 432 5.88 -26.06 -15.34
N ALA A 433 7.13 -26.29 -14.95
CA ALA A 433 8.02 -25.24 -14.46
C ALA A 433 8.28 -24.18 -15.56
N SER A 434 8.54 -24.64 -16.79
CA SER A 434 8.71 -23.77 -17.96
C SER A 434 7.45 -22.92 -18.24
N GLU A 435 6.27 -23.54 -18.25
CA GLU A 435 4.97 -22.87 -18.42
C GLU A 435 4.71 -21.79 -17.35
N LEU A 436 5.12 -22.07 -16.10
CA LEU A 436 4.95 -21.15 -14.96
C LEU A 436 6.06 -20.10 -14.85
N GLY A 437 7.06 -20.13 -15.72
CA GLY A 437 8.20 -19.21 -15.66
C GLY A 437 9.10 -19.46 -14.44
N ILE A 438 9.16 -20.71 -13.93
CA ILE A 438 10.11 -21.11 -12.90
C ILE A 438 11.46 -21.37 -13.56
N ASP A 439 12.48 -20.61 -13.16
CA ASP A 439 13.81 -20.67 -13.77
C ASP A 439 14.67 -21.82 -13.25
N ILE A 440 14.44 -22.21 -11.98
CA ILE A 440 15.25 -23.22 -11.29
C ILE A 440 14.34 -24.19 -10.55
N VAL A 441 14.56 -25.48 -10.73
CA VAL A 441 13.86 -26.54 -9.97
C VAL A 441 14.89 -27.46 -9.32
N ALA A 442 14.81 -27.64 -8.00
CA ALA A 442 15.52 -28.69 -7.31
C ALA A 442 14.64 -29.94 -7.21
N ILE A 443 15.03 -31.02 -7.82
CA ILE A 443 14.36 -32.32 -7.69
C ILE A 443 15.00 -33.05 -6.54
N THR A 444 14.20 -33.34 -5.50
CA THR A 444 14.65 -33.74 -4.17
C THR A 444 13.92 -35.00 -3.69
N ASP A 445 13.89 -36.01 -4.53
CA ASP A 445 13.22 -37.29 -4.25
C ASP A 445 13.70 -37.95 -2.97
N HIS A 446 12.82 -38.65 -2.27
CA HIS A 446 13.17 -39.35 -1.04
C HIS A 446 14.21 -40.46 -1.22
N ASN A 447 15.36 -40.29 -0.57
CA ASN A 447 16.47 -41.28 -0.52
C ASN A 447 16.95 -41.75 -1.89
N THR A 448 16.86 -40.89 -2.90
CA THR A 448 17.36 -41.17 -4.25
C THR A 448 17.68 -39.88 -4.99
N LEU A 449 18.76 -39.87 -5.72
CA LEU A 449 19.17 -38.79 -6.61
C LEU A 449 18.66 -38.99 -8.07
N GLY A 450 17.91 -40.06 -8.31
CA GLY A 450 17.51 -40.50 -9.65
C GLY A 450 16.79 -39.43 -10.46
N GLY A 451 15.74 -38.82 -9.90
CA GLY A 451 14.95 -37.77 -10.53
C GLY A 451 15.77 -36.50 -10.79
N GLY A 452 16.62 -36.10 -9.84
CA GLY A 452 17.55 -34.98 -10.01
C GLY A 452 18.52 -35.17 -11.16
N LEU A 453 19.11 -36.36 -11.29
CA LEU A 453 20.02 -36.71 -12.40
C LEU A 453 19.29 -36.82 -13.76
N GLU A 454 18.05 -37.30 -13.77
CA GLU A 454 17.19 -37.26 -14.94
C GLU A 454 16.87 -35.82 -15.35
N GLY A 455 16.49 -35.01 -14.38
CA GLY A 455 16.17 -33.59 -14.58
C GLY A 455 17.34 -32.81 -15.19
N LEU A 456 18.58 -33.05 -14.74
CA LEU A 456 19.78 -32.44 -15.33
C LEU A 456 19.95 -32.78 -16.81
N ARG A 457 19.58 -34.00 -17.25
CA ARG A 457 19.66 -34.40 -18.66
C ARG A 457 18.58 -33.76 -19.52
N LEU A 458 17.42 -33.48 -18.94
CA LEU A 458 16.27 -32.93 -19.64
C LEU A 458 16.21 -31.38 -19.57
N ALA A 459 16.95 -30.75 -18.67
CA ALA A 459 16.90 -29.33 -18.34
C ALA A 459 16.92 -28.40 -19.56
N GLU A 460 17.85 -28.65 -20.51
CA GLU A 460 18.03 -27.81 -21.70
C GLU A 460 16.82 -27.86 -22.64
N GLN A 461 16.08 -28.96 -22.70
CA GLN A 461 14.90 -29.12 -23.56
C GLN A 461 13.74 -28.25 -23.12
N TYR A 462 13.67 -27.94 -21.82
CA TYR A 462 12.57 -27.16 -21.20
C TYR A 462 12.98 -25.73 -20.85
N GLY A 463 14.26 -25.36 -21.04
CA GLY A 463 14.76 -24.03 -20.65
C GLY A 463 14.77 -23.77 -19.16
N VAL A 464 14.71 -24.80 -18.31
CA VAL A 464 14.69 -24.75 -16.86
C VAL A 464 16.03 -25.23 -16.31
N ARG A 465 16.62 -24.54 -15.37
CA ARG A 465 17.82 -25.00 -14.66
C ARG A 465 17.41 -26.00 -13.58
N VAL A 466 18.08 -27.15 -13.55
CA VAL A 466 17.80 -28.19 -12.57
C VAL A 466 18.93 -28.26 -11.55
N ILE A 467 18.58 -28.41 -10.29
CA ILE A 467 19.47 -28.75 -9.18
C ILE A 467 19.18 -30.21 -8.82
N ALA A 468 20.20 -31.07 -8.92
CA ALA A 468 20.07 -32.43 -8.40
C ALA A 468 20.15 -32.39 -6.86
N GLY A 469 19.09 -32.84 -6.21
CA GLY A 469 18.98 -32.91 -4.76
C GLY A 469 18.38 -34.24 -4.33
N GLU A 470 18.41 -34.47 -3.03
CA GLU A 470 17.87 -35.68 -2.40
C GLU A 470 17.31 -35.30 -1.02
N GLU A 471 16.07 -35.66 -0.72
CA GLU A 471 15.53 -35.61 0.62
C GLU A 471 15.86 -36.88 1.40
N ILE A 472 16.84 -36.77 2.27
CA ILE A 472 17.46 -37.90 2.97
C ILE A 472 16.76 -38.10 4.30
N LYS A 473 16.22 -39.30 4.52
CA LYS A 473 15.68 -39.71 5.82
C LYS A 473 16.79 -40.11 6.75
N THR A 474 17.12 -39.23 7.69
CA THR A 474 18.11 -39.52 8.76
C THR A 474 17.51 -40.29 9.93
N ALA A 475 18.33 -40.68 10.90
CA ALA A 475 17.85 -41.26 12.15
C ALA A 475 17.06 -40.26 13.04
N GLN A 476 17.21 -38.93 12.83
CA GLN A 476 16.60 -37.89 13.65
C GLN A 476 15.76 -36.88 12.84
N GLY A 477 15.30 -37.22 11.66
CA GLY A 477 14.47 -36.35 10.82
C GLY A 477 14.94 -36.31 9.36
N GLU A 478 14.39 -35.41 8.56
CA GLU A 478 14.70 -35.30 7.15
C GLU A 478 15.62 -34.11 6.89
N VAL A 479 16.55 -34.26 5.92
CA VAL A 479 17.48 -33.23 5.46
C VAL A 479 17.58 -33.33 3.95
N ILE A 480 17.48 -32.21 3.27
CA ILE A 480 17.72 -32.13 1.83
C ILE A 480 19.19 -31.76 1.57
N GLY A 481 19.86 -32.56 0.74
CA GLY A 481 21.11 -32.17 0.13
C GLY A 481 20.86 -31.64 -1.28
N LEU A 482 21.35 -30.44 -1.58
CA LEU A 482 21.30 -29.87 -2.93
C LEU A 482 22.68 -29.92 -3.59
N PHE A 483 22.72 -29.93 -4.94
CA PHE A 483 23.93 -30.01 -5.75
C PHE A 483 24.72 -31.32 -5.55
N LEU A 484 24.00 -32.41 -5.29
CA LEU A 484 24.61 -33.71 -5.09
C LEU A 484 25.01 -34.37 -6.41
N SER A 485 26.07 -35.16 -6.37
CA SER A 485 26.57 -36.00 -7.49
C SER A 485 26.37 -37.49 -7.27
N ARG A 486 26.14 -37.91 -6.03
CA ARG A 486 25.89 -39.31 -5.62
C ARG A 486 24.90 -39.35 -4.47
N THR A 487 24.08 -40.40 -4.46
CA THR A 487 23.09 -40.67 -3.41
C THR A 487 23.76 -40.83 -2.04
N ILE A 488 23.13 -40.32 -1.00
CA ILE A 488 23.54 -40.46 0.39
C ILE A 488 22.67 -41.55 1.06
N PRO A 489 23.24 -42.53 1.75
CA PRO A 489 22.47 -43.61 2.38
C PRO A 489 21.48 -43.06 3.45
N ALA A 490 20.23 -43.55 3.40
CA ALA A 490 19.25 -43.27 4.45
C ALA A 490 19.65 -43.90 5.80
N GLY A 491 19.18 -43.31 6.89
CA GLY A 491 19.37 -43.82 8.24
C GLY A 491 20.67 -43.42 8.94
N LEU A 492 21.50 -42.62 8.30
CA LEU A 492 22.63 -41.97 8.97
C LEU A 492 22.11 -41.00 10.06
N SER A 493 22.96 -40.67 11.03
CA SER A 493 22.65 -39.60 11.96
C SER A 493 22.54 -38.26 11.24
N PHE A 494 21.88 -37.28 11.86
CA PHE A 494 21.75 -35.93 11.31
C PHE A 494 23.12 -35.29 11.00
N ALA A 495 24.09 -35.47 11.91
CA ALA A 495 25.44 -34.95 11.75
C ALA A 495 26.21 -35.68 10.62
N GLU A 496 26.12 -36.99 10.49
CA GLU A 496 26.75 -37.76 9.43
C GLU A 496 26.16 -37.41 8.04
N THR A 497 24.85 -37.16 7.99
CA THR A 497 24.17 -36.73 6.76
C THR A 497 24.66 -35.35 6.33
N ILE A 498 24.76 -34.40 7.26
CA ILE A 498 25.33 -33.06 6.98
C ILE A 498 26.76 -33.19 6.45
N ALA A 499 27.59 -34.00 7.12
CA ALA A 499 28.97 -34.22 6.66
C ALA A 499 29.02 -34.83 5.25
N ALA A 500 28.17 -35.82 4.95
CA ALA A 500 28.11 -36.45 3.63
C ALA A 500 27.62 -35.51 2.51
N ILE A 501 26.75 -34.54 2.83
CA ILE A 501 26.34 -33.46 1.91
C ILE A 501 27.51 -32.52 1.65
N LYS A 502 28.17 -32.05 2.71
CA LYS A 502 29.32 -31.13 2.63
C LYS A 502 30.52 -31.75 1.90
N ASP A 503 30.78 -33.03 2.10
CA ASP A 503 31.84 -33.79 1.39
C ASP A 503 31.66 -33.80 -0.14
N GLN A 504 30.44 -33.63 -0.61
CA GLN A 504 30.14 -33.48 -2.04
C GLN A 504 30.14 -32.02 -2.51
N GLY A 505 30.43 -31.05 -1.64
CA GLY A 505 30.28 -29.62 -1.90
C GLY A 505 28.82 -29.21 -1.98
N GLY A 506 27.91 -30.01 -1.44
CA GLY A 506 26.47 -29.78 -1.43
C GLY A 506 26.05 -28.73 -0.41
N VAL A 507 24.82 -28.26 -0.56
CA VAL A 507 24.14 -27.31 0.32
C VAL A 507 23.19 -28.08 1.24
N VAL A 508 23.29 -27.85 2.54
CA VAL A 508 22.44 -28.46 3.56
C VAL A 508 21.17 -27.65 3.72
N TYR A 509 20.03 -28.24 3.39
CA TYR A 509 18.72 -27.61 3.47
C TYR A 509 17.80 -28.41 4.37
N VAL A 510 17.19 -27.76 5.37
CA VAL A 510 16.23 -28.39 6.28
C VAL A 510 14.82 -28.10 5.82
N PRO A 511 14.06 -29.12 5.34
CA PRO A 511 12.68 -28.97 4.90
C PRO A 511 11.73 -28.90 6.11
N HIS A 512 10.61 -28.20 5.97
CA HIS A 512 9.47 -28.11 6.91
C HIS A 512 9.83 -28.34 8.41
N PRO A 513 10.78 -27.57 8.99
CA PRO A 513 11.51 -27.91 10.23
C PRO A 513 10.64 -28.06 11.48
N PHE A 514 9.39 -27.65 11.46
CA PHE A 514 8.48 -27.70 12.62
C PHE A 514 7.16 -28.43 12.34
N ASP A 515 7.03 -29.07 11.18
CA ASP A 515 5.84 -29.86 10.85
C ASP A 515 5.84 -31.21 11.57
N ARG A 516 5.04 -31.33 12.60
CA ARG A 516 4.92 -32.56 13.43
C ARG A 516 4.25 -33.74 12.70
N LEU A 517 3.75 -33.51 11.50
CA LEU A 517 3.18 -34.58 10.66
C LEU A 517 4.27 -35.31 9.84
N HIS A 518 5.45 -34.74 9.76
CA HIS A 518 6.63 -35.28 9.08
C HIS A 518 7.76 -35.62 10.07
N ALA A 519 8.75 -36.37 9.62
CA ALA A 519 9.94 -36.68 10.38
C ALA A 519 10.88 -35.47 10.44
N VAL A 520 10.70 -34.60 11.42
CA VAL A 520 11.48 -33.36 11.57
C VAL A 520 12.50 -33.48 12.69
N PRO A 521 13.70 -32.86 12.56
CA PRO A 521 14.67 -32.76 13.64
C PRO A 521 14.10 -31.97 14.81
N ASP A 522 14.48 -32.36 16.06
CA ASP A 522 14.05 -31.58 17.20
C ASP A 522 14.75 -30.24 17.30
N TYR A 523 14.18 -29.31 18.08
CA TYR A 523 14.69 -27.94 18.22
C TYR A 523 16.12 -27.88 18.76
N ALA A 524 16.49 -28.79 19.67
CA ALA A 524 17.81 -28.82 20.27
C ALA A 524 18.86 -29.23 19.24
N LEU A 525 18.53 -30.22 18.40
CA LEU A 525 19.37 -30.71 17.32
C LEU A 525 19.57 -29.63 16.23
N LEU A 526 18.49 -28.98 15.81
CA LEU A 526 18.58 -27.87 14.87
C LEU A 526 19.48 -26.73 15.39
N ARG A 527 19.34 -26.37 16.66
CA ARG A 527 20.17 -25.34 17.28
C ARG A 527 21.64 -25.75 17.39
N GLN A 528 21.90 -27.05 17.71
CA GLN A 528 23.26 -27.57 17.80
C GLN A 528 24.00 -27.47 16.45
N HIS A 529 23.30 -27.70 15.34
CA HIS A 529 23.86 -27.71 13.98
C HIS A 529 23.52 -26.46 13.16
N ALA A 530 23.03 -25.39 13.81
CA ALA A 530 22.61 -24.17 13.10
C ALA A 530 23.73 -23.56 12.22
N ALA A 531 24.99 -23.68 12.61
CA ALA A 531 26.14 -23.21 11.83
C ALA A 531 26.46 -24.10 10.60
N ASP A 532 25.97 -25.32 10.58
CA ASP A 532 26.20 -26.29 9.50
C ASP A 532 25.06 -26.32 8.48
N ILE A 533 23.90 -25.74 8.83
CA ILE A 533 22.72 -25.63 7.98
C ILE A 533 22.84 -24.37 7.11
N ASP A 534 22.81 -24.53 5.80
CA ASP A 534 22.94 -23.43 4.86
C ASP A 534 21.59 -22.78 4.50
N VAL A 535 20.52 -23.60 4.47
CA VAL A 535 19.17 -23.18 4.06
C VAL A 535 18.13 -23.82 4.97
N MET A 536 17.07 -23.07 5.27
CA MET A 536 15.91 -23.58 6.00
C MET A 536 14.62 -23.21 5.28
N GLU A 537 13.70 -24.16 5.14
CA GLU A 537 12.38 -23.92 4.56
C GLU A 537 11.51 -23.17 5.56
N VAL A 538 11.27 -21.89 5.27
CA VAL A 538 10.44 -21.02 6.09
C VAL A 538 9.01 -20.93 5.62
N PHE A 539 8.73 -21.40 4.40
CA PHE A 539 7.40 -21.45 3.82
C PHE A 539 7.20 -22.74 3.04
N ASN A 540 6.22 -23.53 3.44
CA ASN A 540 5.75 -24.69 2.70
C ASN A 540 4.23 -24.60 2.54
N ALA A 541 3.75 -24.57 1.29
CA ALA A 541 2.33 -24.40 0.95
C ALA A 541 1.47 -25.62 1.31
N ARG A 542 2.08 -26.80 1.52
CA ARG A 542 1.41 -28.06 1.86
C ARG A 542 1.14 -28.23 3.36
N LEU A 543 1.69 -27.34 4.21
CA LEU A 543 1.51 -27.43 5.65
C LEU A 543 0.06 -27.21 6.08
N ALA A 544 -0.44 -28.12 6.90
CA ALA A 544 -1.80 -28.05 7.45
C ALA A 544 -2.01 -26.86 8.41
N PHE A 545 -0.94 -26.35 9.04
CA PHE A 545 -0.99 -25.29 10.04
C PHE A 545 0.03 -24.18 9.73
N PRO A 546 -0.43 -22.93 9.46
CA PRO A 546 0.46 -21.79 9.20
C PRO A 546 1.47 -21.49 10.31
N SER A 547 1.16 -21.86 11.56
CA SER A 547 2.06 -21.67 12.71
C SER A 547 3.39 -22.42 12.62
N PHE A 548 3.49 -23.42 11.75
CA PHE A 548 4.76 -24.12 11.51
C PHE A 548 5.70 -23.26 10.67
N ASN A 549 5.18 -22.57 9.65
CA ASN A 549 5.92 -21.58 8.87
C ASN A 549 6.42 -20.42 9.75
N GLU A 550 5.56 -19.87 10.62
CA GLU A 550 5.94 -18.80 11.55
C GLU A 550 7.10 -19.19 12.47
N ARG A 551 7.10 -20.45 12.96
CA ARG A 551 8.20 -20.96 13.78
C ARG A 551 9.49 -21.12 13.01
N ALA A 552 9.41 -21.56 11.76
CA ALA A 552 10.56 -21.69 10.87
C ALA A 552 11.19 -20.32 10.58
N GLU A 553 10.37 -19.33 10.28
CA GLU A 553 10.82 -17.92 10.10
C GLU A 553 11.54 -17.39 11.35
N LEU A 554 10.95 -17.57 12.53
CA LEU A 554 11.54 -17.12 13.79
C LEU A 554 12.88 -17.81 14.09
N PHE A 555 12.99 -19.10 13.78
CA PHE A 555 14.24 -19.83 13.97
C PHE A 555 15.30 -19.34 12.97
N ALA A 556 14.98 -19.28 11.68
CA ALA A 556 15.91 -18.82 10.63
C ALA A 556 16.38 -17.37 10.82
N ALA A 557 15.52 -16.51 11.40
CA ALA A 557 15.90 -15.13 11.73
C ALA A 557 16.80 -15.01 12.95
N ARG A 558 16.82 -16.03 13.81
CA ARG A 558 17.58 -16.00 15.06
C ARG A 558 18.98 -16.63 14.93
N TYR A 559 19.11 -17.65 14.13
CA TYR A 559 20.31 -18.47 14.00
C TYR A 559 20.87 -18.43 12.56
#